data_ea4102682cdea95c89320c338f010a6d
#
_entry.id   ea4102682cdea95c89320c338f010a6d
#
_cell.length_a   1.000
_cell.length_b   1.000
_cell.length_c   1.000
_cell.angle_alpha   90.00
_cell.angle_beta   90.00
_cell.angle_gamma   90.00
#
_symmetry.space_group_name_H-M   'P 1'
#
loop_
_entity.id
_entity.type
_entity.pdbx_description
1 polymer ?
#
loop_
_entity_poly.entity_id
_entity_poly.type
_entity_poly.pdbx_seq_one_letter_code
_entity_poly.pdbx_strand_id
1 'polypeptide(L)'
;MPEHQTPLIATIAAGLMLAFIFGLIAQRLRVQPLVGYLLAGVMVGPYTPGFTADPALAAELAEIGVMLLMFGVGLHFSLKDLLSVARIAVPGAVGQIAVATLMGAGLSWALGWSLQAGFVVGLTLSVASTVVLIRALQDRHILDSTRGRIAVGWLVVEDLAMVLALVLLPAVAVVTAGEDVPATRIVFSLLITLAKVSIFVAVMLIVGRRVIPWLMHHTAHTGSRELFRLAVYAIALGVAYGAAKLFGVSFALGAFFAGMVLGESDLSQQAAEEAIPLRDAFAVLFFVSVGMLLNPAVFIEAPFAMLATVAIIIVGKSAAAYLIVRAFRYPRSTALTVSASLAQIGEFSFILIGLGIDLKMVPKEARDLVLARAIISIMLNPLVFAVLEKWERDK
;
A
#
# COMPACT_ATOMS: atom_id res chain seq x y z
N MET A 1 -18.66 11.47 39.22
CA MET A 1 -17.25 11.30 38.87
C MET A 1 -17.08 11.92 37.50
N PRO A 2 -16.10 12.76 37.23
CA PRO A 2 -15.90 13.24 35.86
C PRO A 2 -15.63 12.00 34.98
N GLU A 3 -16.46 11.80 33.96
CA GLU A 3 -16.19 10.81 32.94
C GLU A 3 -14.81 11.15 32.36
N HIS A 4 -13.82 10.31 32.67
CA HIS A 4 -12.53 10.39 32.03
C HIS A 4 -12.78 10.10 30.53
N GLN A 5 -12.87 11.17 29.74
CA GLN A 5 -12.89 11.04 28.30
C GLN A 5 -11.52 10.47 27.89
N THR A 6 -11.48 9.20 27.57
CA THR A 6 -10.28 8.50 27.10
C THR A 6 -10.47 8.01 25.65
N PRO A 7 -10.74 8.95 24.70
CA PRO A 7 -11.10 8.56 23.33
C PRO A 7 -9.98 7.78 22.64
N LEU A 8 -8.72 8.11 22.92
CA LEU A 8 -7.58 7.39 22.36
C LEU A 8 -7.53 5.93 22.84
N ILE A 9 -7.65 5.72 24.15
CA ILE A 9 -7.64 4.37 24.74
C ILE A 9 -8.82 3.56 24.21
N ALA A 10 -10.01 4.16 24.18
CA ALA A 10 -11.22 3.51 23.68
C ALA A 10 -11.09 3.13 22.19
N THR A 11 -10.57 4.03 21.36
CA THR A 11 -10.34 3.79 19.93
C THR A 11 -9.36 2.64 19.71
N ILE A 12 -8.21 2.64 20.40
CA ILE A 12 -7.21 1.57 20.30
C ILE A 12 -7.77 0.25 20.81
N ALA A 13 -8.38 0.23 22.01
CA ALA A 13 -8.86 -1.00 22.61
C ALA A 13 -10.01 -1.63 21.81
N ALA A 14 -11.00 -0.84 21.41
CA ALA A 14 -12.11 -1.33 20.58
C ALA A 14 -11.60 -1.78 19.19
N GLY A 15 -10.73 -0.99 18.57
CA GLY A 15 -10.14 -1.33 17.27
C GLY A 15 -9.40 -2.65 17.29
N LEU A 16 -8.48 -2.85 18.24
CA LEU A 16 -7.71 -4.09 18.37
C LEU A 16 -8.58 -5.29 18.74
N MET A 17 -9.53 -5.11 19.67
CA MET A 17 -10.43 -6.19 20.10
C MET A 17 -11.29 -6.69 18.94
N LEU A 18 -11.93 -5.79 18.22
CA LEU A 18 -12.79 -6.17 17.10
C LEU A 18 -11.95 -6.69 15.93
N ALA A 19 -10.77 -6.10 15.66
CA ALA A 19 -9.85 -6.63 14.66
C ALA A 19 -9.43 -8.08 14.98
N PHE A 20 -9.14 -8.39 16.25
CA PHE A 20 -8.85 -9.75 16.66
C PHE A 20 -10.04 -10.69 16.42
N ILE A 21 -11.25 -10.32 16.83
CA ILE A 21 -12.46 -11.14 16.66
C ILE A 21 -12.75 -11.38 15.18
N PHE A 22 -12.82 -10.31 14.38
CA PHE A 22 -13.12 -10.42 12.96
C PHE A 22 -11.98 -11.05 12.16
N GLY A 23 -10.72 -10.80 12.55
CA GLY A 23 -9.55 -11.47 11.98
C GLY A 23 -9.57 -12.99 12.23
N LEU A 24 -9.96 -13.42 13.42
CA LEU A 24 -10.13 -14.83 13.75
C LEU A 24 -11.27 -15.47 12.95
N ILE A 25 -12.40 -14.77 12.80
CA ILE A 25 -13.53 -15.22 11.97
C ILE A 25 -13.07 -15.35 10.51
N ALA A 26 -12.41 -14.33 9.96
CA ALA A 26 -11.88 -14.36 8.60
C ALA A 26 -10.95 -15.56 8.38
N GLN A 27 -10.03 -15.80 9.33
CA GLN A 27 -9.12 -16.94 9.25
C GLN A 27 -9.84 -18.29 9.29
N ARG A 28 -10.88 -18.44 10.11
CA ARG A 28 -11.72 -19.66 10.13
C ARG A 28 -12.47 -19.87 8.80
N LEU A 29 -12.88 -18.79 8.15
CA LEU A 29 -13.52 -18.81 6.83
C LEU A 29 -12.51 -18.94 5.68
N ARG A 30 -11.21 -19.13 5.97
CA ARG A 30 -10.11 -19.20 5.00
C ARG A 30 -9.98 -17.93 4.14
N VAL A 31 -10.38 -16.80 4.69
CA VAL A 31 -10.19 -15.46 4.12
C VAL A 31 -9.02 -14.79 4.81
N GLN A 32 -8.36 -13.87 4.14
CA GLN A 32 -7.25 -13.09 4.71
C GLN A 32 -7.71 -12.32 5.96
N PRO A 33 -6.98 -12.35 7.09
CA PRO A 33 -7.33 -11.62 8.31
C PRO A 33 -7.51 -10.12 8.11
N LEU A 34 -6.82 -9.54 7.12
CA LEU A 34 -6.93 -8.15 6.72
C LEU A 34 -8.37 -7.73 6.40
N VAL A 35 -9.16 -8.61 5.79
CA VAL A 35 -10.60 -8.37 5.56
C VAL A 35 -11.33 -8.22 6.89
N GLY A 36 -10.97 -9.04 7.89
CA GLY A 36 -11.52 -8.92 9.24
C GLY A 36 -11.19 -7.58 9.88
N TYR A 37 -9.97 -7.07 9.69
CA TYR A 37 -9.56 -5.77 10.24
C TYR A 37 -10.33 -4.60 9.59
N LEU A 38 -10.54 -4.64 8.28
CA LEU A 38 -11.37 -3.67 7.58
C LEU A 38 -12.82 -3.71 8.06
N LEU A 39 -13.39 -4.92 8.21
CA LEU A 39 -14.76 -5.08 8.75
C LEU A 39 -14.87 -4.61 10.21
N ALA A 40 -13.85 -4.84 11.04
CA ALA A 40 -13.80 -4.29 12.38
C ALA A 40 -13.88 -2.75 12.35
N GLY A 41 -13.18 -2.13 11.41
CA GLY A 41 -13.25 -0.69 11.18
C GLY A 41 -14.66 -0.22 10.80
N VAL A 42 -15.33 -0.93 9.88
CA VAL A 42 -16.74 -0.63 9.54
C VAL A 42 -17.63 -0.66 10.77
N MET A 43 -17.43 -1.62 11.66
CA MET A 43 -18.24 -1.78 12.88
C MET A 43 -18.06 -0.65 13.89
N VAL A 44 -16.88 -0.04 13.98
CA VAL A 44 -16.61 1.11 14.87
C VAL A 44 -16.64 2.44 14.14
N GLY A 45 -16.96 2.42 12.87
CA GLY A 45 -17.04 3.60 12.02
C GLY A 45 -18.34 4.40 12.20
N PRO A 46 -18.39 5.64 11.67
CA PRO A 46 -19.51 6.56 11.83
C PRO A 46 -20.80 6.11 11.14
N TYR A 47 -20.72 5.13 10.25
CA TYR A 47 -21.88 4.62 9.48
C TYR A 47 -22.56 3.43 10.13
N THR A 48 -22.01 2.89 11.22
CA THR A 48 -22.59 1.77 11.95
C THR A 48 -23.11 2.26 13.30
N PRO A 49 -24.37 1.95 13.67
CA PRO A 49 -24.92 2.37 14.96
C PRO A 49 -24.21 1.66 16.12
N GLY A 50 -23.95 2.40 17.20
CA GLY A 50 -23.31 1.89 18.40
C GLY A 50 -22.11 2.71 18.83
N PHE A 51 -21.05 2.06 19.32
CA PHE A 51 -19.81 2.72 19.68
C PHE A 51 -19.09 3.21 18.43
N THR A 52 -18.80 4.49 18.39
CA THR A 52 -18.01 5.11 17.31
C THR A 52 -16.66 5.52 17.85
N ALA A 53 -15.59 5.00 17.26
CA ALA A 53 -14.23 5.42 17.55
C ALA A 53 -13.99 6.85 17.00
N ASP A 54 -13.03 7.57 17.59
CA ASP A 54 -12.70 8.92 17.14
C ASP A 54 -11.97 8.86 15.77
N PRO A 55 -12.57 9.40 14.70
CA PRO A 55 -11.98 9.32 13.35
C PRO A 55 -10.67 10.09 13.21
N ALA A 56 -10.47 11.19 13.97
CA ALA A 56 -9.24 11.97 13.90
C ALA A 56 -8.08 11.21 14.54
N LEU A 57 -8.30 10.64 15.72
CA LEU A 57 -7.31 9.78 16.38
C LEU A 57 -7.00 8.52 15.57
N ALA A 58 -8.03 7.92 14.97
CA ALA A 58 -7.85 6.75 14.11
C ALA A 58 -6.98 7.09 12.88
N ALA A 59 -7.16 8.28 12.30
CA ALA A 59 -6.33 8.73 11.18
C ALA A 59 -4.85 8.94 11.59
N GLU A 60 -4.58 9.54 12.74
CA GLU A 60 -3.21 9.69 13.26
C GLU A 60 -2.54 8.34 13.53
N LEU A 61 -3.28 7.40 14.12
CA LEU A 61 -2.79 6.03 14.35
C LEU A 61 -2.52 5.30 13.02
N ALA A 62 -3.35 5.56 12.01
CA ALA A 62 -3.16 5.02 10.67
C ALA A 62 -1.87 5.55 10.02
N GLU A 63 -1.54 6.83 10.18
CA GLU A 63 -0.27 7.39 9.67
C GLU A 63 0.95 6.69 10.27
N ILE A 64 0.93 6.44 11.60
CA ILE A 64 2.00 5.66 12.25
C ILE A 64 2.06 4.24 11.66
N GLY A 65 0.89 3.63 11.42
CA GLY A 65 0.79 2.32 10.77
C GLY A 65 1.42 2.30 9.38
N VAL A 66 1.13 3.32 8.56
CA VAL A 66 1.73 3.49 7.22
C VAL A 66 3.24 3.67 7.30
N MET A 67 3.75 4.50 8.24
CA MET A 67 5.20 4.67 8.42
C MET A 67 5.87 3.34 8.72
N LEU A 68 5.33 2.57 9.67
CA LEU A 68 5.91 1.28 10.06
C LEU A 68 5.79 0.21 8.99
N LEU A 69 4.67 0.20 8.23
CA LEU A 69 4.50 -0.68 7.07
C LEU A 69 5.55 -0.36 5.99
N MET A 70 5.70 0.91 5.64
CA MET A 70 6.65 1.34 4.61
C MET A 70 8.10 1.13 5.02
N PHE A 71 8.42 1.33 6.29
CA PHE A 71 9.72 0.96 6.85
C PHE A 71 9.98 -0.55 6.70
N GLY A 72 8.99 -1.39 7.03
CA GLY A 72 9.07 -2.83 6.83
C GLY A 72 9.27 -3.24 5.36
N VAL A 73 8.56 -2.59 4.43
CA VAL A 73 8.77 -2.79 2.98
C VAL A 73 10.19 -2.42 2.58
N GLY A 74 10.68 -1.26 3.05
CA GLY A 74 12.05 -0.82 2.83
C GLY A 74 13.11 -1.79 3.35
N LEU A 75 12.93 -2.34 4.57
CA LEU A 75 13.84 -3.33 5.17
C LEU A 75 14.01 -4.59 4.32
N HIS A 76 12.92 -5.04 3.68
CA HIS A 76 12.93 -6.24 2.83
C HIS A 76 13.23 -5.94 1.36
N PHE A 77 13.43 -4.66 1.01
CA PHE A 77 13.76 -4.28 -0.34
C PHE A 77 15.18 -4.72 -0.72
N SER A 78 15.27 -5.72 -1.61
CA SER A 78 16.53 -6.20 -2.17
C SER A 78 16.70 -5.73 -3.61
N LEU A 79 17.63 -4.83 -3.82
CA LEU A 79 17.98 -4.37 -5.17
C LEU A 79 18.53 -5.50 -6.03
N LYS A 80 19.27 -6.46 -5.42
CA LYS A 80 19.84 -7.63 -6.14
C LYS A 80 18.73 -8.53 -6.66
N ASP A 81 17.71 -8.80 -5.84
CA ASP A 81 16.59 -9.65 -6.23
C ASP A 81 15.76 -8.99 -7.32
N LEU A 82 15.49 -7.70 -7.19
CA LEU A 82 14.83 -6.94 -8.23
C LEU A 82 15.61 -6.97 -9.55
N LEU A 83 16.92 -6.73 -9.52
CA LEU A 83 17.75 -6.75 -10.73
C LEU A 83 17.76 -8.12 -11.42
N SER A 84 17.64 -9.22 -10.66
CA SER A 84 17.59 -10.59 -11.22
C SER A 84 16.37 -10.84 -12.11
N VAL A 85 15.25 -10.16 -11.86
CA VAL A 85 13.99 -10.28 -12.62
C VAL A 85 13.59 -8.99 -13.33
N ALA A 86 14.40 -7.95 -13.27
CA ALA A 86 14.08 -6.61 -13.77
C ALA A 86 13.66 -6.58 -15.24
N ARG A 87 14.22 -7.47 -16.08
CA ARG A 87 13.91 -7.52 -17.52
C ARG A 87 12.42 -7.76 -17.80
N ILE A 88 11.72 -8.44 -16.92
CA ILE A 88 10.28 -8.68 -17.03
C ILE A 88 9.48 -7.86 -16.02
N ALA A 89 9.98 -7.73 -14.79
CA ALA A 89 9.27 -7.05 -13.71
C ALA A 89 9.04 -5.57 -14.00
N VAL A 90 10.08 -4.86 -14.50
CA VAL A 90 9.96 -3.41 -14.77
C VAL A 90 9.00 -3.11 -15.93
N PRO A 91 9.23 -3.60 -17.16
CA PRO A 91 8.30 -3.29 -18.26
C PRO A 91 6.92 -3.91 -18.02
N GLY A 92 6.86 -5.04 -17.31
CA GLY A 92 5.61 -5.69 -16.95
C GLY A 92 4.75 -4.86 -16.01
N ALA A 93 5.32 -4.41 -14.89
CA ALA A 93 4.63 -3.57 -13.93
C ALA A 93 4.21 -2.23 -14.57
N VAL A 94 5.10 -1.56 -15.29
CA VAL A 94 4.78 -0.30 -15.99
C VAL A 94 3.64 -0.50 -16.99
N GLY A 95 3.69 -1.54 -17.82
CA GLY A 95 2.64 -1.85 -18.78
C GLY A 95 1.30 -2.16 -18.10
N GLN A 96 1.32 -2.95 -17.02
CA GLN A 96 0.11 -3.30 -16.27
C GLN A 96 -0.46 -2.09 -15.54
N ILE A 97 0.38 -1.24 -14.91
CA ILE A 97 -0.05 0.03 -14.30
C ILE A 97 -0.73 0.92 -15.36
N ALA A 98 -0.12 1.07 -16.53
CA ALA A 98 -0.70 1.86 -17.61
C ALA A 98 -2.07 1.33 -18.06
N VAL A 99 -2.19 0.02 -18.29
CA VAL A 99 -3.45 -0.62 -18.71
C VAL A 99 -4.51 -0.46 -17.61
N ALA A 100 -4.19 -0.73 -16.35
CA ALA A 100 -5.11 -0.60 -15.23
C ALA A 100 -5.55 0.87 -15.05
N THR A 101 -4.61 1.81 -15.17
CA THR A 101 -4.91 3.25 -15.09
C THR A 101 -5.84 3.69 -16.21
N LEU A 102 -5.62 3.24 -17.45
CA LEU A 102 -6.50 3.54 -18.58
C LEU A 102 -7.90 2.95 -18.39
N MET A 103 -8.00 1.70 -17.93
CA MET A 103 -9.30 1.08 -17.63
C MET A 103 -10.06 1.81 -16.52
N GLY A 104 -9.37 2.18 -15.43
CA GLY A 104 -9.95 2.94 -14.35
C GLY A 104 -10.34 4.36 -14.76
N ALA A 105 -9.53 5.02 -15.59
CA ALA A 105 -9.86 6.33 -16.16
C ALA A 105 -11.09 6.25 -17.08
N GLY A 106 -11.19 5.22 -17.91
CA GLY A 106 -12.35 4.98 -18.77
C GLY A 106 -13.63 4.74 -17.97
N LEU A 107 -13.54 3.96 -16.88
CA LEU A 107 -14.68 3.77 -15.97
C LEU A 107 -15.07 5.07 -15.27
N SER A 108 -14.11 5.84 -14.78
CA SER A 108 -14.36 7.12 -14.12
C SER A 108 -15.01 8.11 -15.07
N TRP A 109 -14.57 8.14 -16.33
CA TRP A 109 -15.20 8.95 -17.37
C TRP A 109 -16.66 8.51 -17.63
N ALA A 110 -16.93 7.21 -17.69
CA ALA A 110 -18.26 6.67 -17.85
C ALA A 110 -19.18 6.98 -16.64
N LEU A 111 -18.60 7.21 -15.45
CA LEU A 111 -19.31 7.68 -14.25
C LEU A 111 -19.47 9.21 -14.19
N GLY A 112 -19.02 9.94 -15.20
CA GLY A 112 -19.10 11.40 -15.27
C GLY A 112 -18.04 12.13 -14.44
N TRP A 113 -16.98 11.44 -14.00
CA TRP A 113 -15.89 12.05 -13.24
C TRP A 113 -14.85 12.71 -14.15
N SER A 114 -14.10 13.65 -13.58
CA SER A 114 -13.04 14.35 -14.32
C SER A 114 -11.91 13.40 -14.76
N LEU A 115 -11.17 13.81 -15.79
CA LEU A 115 -9.99 13.05 -16.24
C LEU A 115 -8.95 12.90 -15.13
N GLN A 116 -8.80 13.91 -14.27
CA GLN A 116 -7.92 13.88 -13.11
C GLN A 116 -8.34 12.80 -12.11
N ALA A 117 -9.63 12.75 -11.79
CA ALA A 117 -10.20 11.72 -10.92
C ALA A 117 -9.99 10.33 -11.54
N GLY A 118 -10.21 10.22 -12.85
CA GLY A 118 -9.97 8.99 -13.60
C GLY A 118 -8.53 8.51 -13.53
N PHE A 119 -7.58 9.41 -13.65
CA PHE A 119 -6.16 9.09 -13.52
C PHE A 119 -5.82 8.56 -12.11
N VAL A 120 -6.21 9.28 -11.06
CA VAL A 120 -5.95 8.88 -9.68
C VAL A 120 -6.64 7.57 -9.34
N VAL A 121 -7.92 7.42 -9.66
CA VAL A 121 -8.68 6.18 -9.43
C VAL A 121 -8.05 5.01 -10.20
N GLY A 122 -7.73 5.20 -11.48
CA GLY A 122 -7.08 4.17 -12.28
C GLY A 122 -5.74 3.74 -11.71
N LEU A 123 -4.95 4.70 -11.23
CA LEU A 123 -3.69 4.42 -10.57
C LEU A 123 -3.90 3.64 -9.25
N THR A 124 -4.91 3.98 -8.45
CA THR A 124 -5.25 3.22 -7.24
C THR A 124 -5.65 1.77 -7.53
N LEU A 125 -6.28 1.51 -8.67
CA LEU A 125 -6.65 0.16 -9.07
C LEU A 125 -5.47 -0.67 -9.59
N SER A 126 -4.38 -0.04 -9.97
CA SER A 126 -3.24 -0.72 -10.58
C SER A 126 -2.40 -1.51 -9.57
N VAL A 127 -2.42 -1.16 -8.30
CA VAL A 127 -1.51 -1.69 -7.27
C VAL A 127 -2.07 -2.91 -6.58
N ALA A 128 -1.23 -3.94 -6.43
CA ALA A 128 -1.55 -5.12 -5.65
C ALA A 128 -1.05 -5.01 -4.20
N SER A 129 -1.62 -5.80 -3.28
CA SER A 129 -1.17 -5.87 -1.89
C SER A 129 0.03 -6.80 -1.76
N THR A 130 1.08 -6.28 -1.14
CA THR A 130 2.29 -7.04 -0.79
C THR A 130 1.96 -8.18 0.17
N VAL A 131 1.14 -7.91 1.19
CA VAL A 131 0.78 -8.91 2.20
C VAL A 131 -0.02 -10.07 1.61
N VAL A 132 -1.03 -9.75 0.78
CA VAL A 132 -1.88 -10.78 0.15
C VAL A 132 -1.08 -11.62 -0.83
N LEU A 133 -0.25 -10.99 -1.67
CA LEU A 133 0.56 -11.70 -2.67
C LEU A 133 1.58 -12.64 -2.01
N ILE A 134 2.38 -12.14 -1.07
CA ILE A 134 3.41 -12.97 -0.40
C ILE A 134 2.76 -14.15 0.29
N ARG A 135 1.67 -13.92 1.03
CA ARG A 135 0.95 -15.00 1.72
C ARG A 135 0.38 -16.03 0.75
N ALA A 136 -0.21 -15.59 -0.36
CA ALA A 136 -0.75 -16.49 -1.37
C ALA A 136 0.34 -17.38 -2.01
N LEU A 137 1.55 -16.86 -2.19
CA LEU A 137 2.70 -17.62 -2.70
C LEU A 137 3.30 -18.55 -1.64
N GLN A 138 3.34 -18.12 -0.37
CA GLN A 138 3.81 -18.94 0.76
C GLN A 138 2.89 -20.14 1.00
N ASP A 139 1.58 -19.93 1.05
CA ASP A 139 0.58 -21.00 1.23
C ASP A 139 0.68 -22.07 0.14
N ARG A 140 1.23 -21.73 -1.03
CA ARG A 140 1.46 -22.62 -2.18
C ARG A 140 2.89 -23.15 -2.30
N HIS A 141 3.77 -22.76 -1.37
CA HIS A 141 5.20 -23.12 -1.39
C HIS A 141 5.93 -22.76 -2.70
N ILE A 142 5.55 -21.64 -3.33
CA ILE A 142 6.14 -21.19 -4.61
C ILE A 142 6.83 -19.82 -4.52
N LEU A 143 6.97 -19.25 -3.32
CA LEU A 143 7.57 -17.93 -3.12
C LEU A 143 8.99 -17.87 -3.71
N ASP A 144 9.83 -18.84 -3.40
CA ASP A 144 11.24 -18.92 -3.83
C ASP A 144 11.43 -19.45 -5.26
N SER A 145 10.35 -19.86 -5.92
CA SER A 145 10.38 -20.30 -7.31
C SER A 145 10.60 -19.14 -8.28
N THR A 146 11.05 -19.43 -9.52
CA THR A 146 11.20 -18.39 -10.55
C THR A 146 9.92 -17.56 -10.76
N ARG A 147 8.75 -18.22 -10.77
CA ARG A 147 7.45 -17.53 -10.92
C ARG A 147 7.08 -16.68 -9.71
N GLY A 148 7.43 -17.13 -8.50
CA GLY A 148 7.26 -16.36 -7.27
C GLY A 148 8.16 -15.12 -7.25
N ARG A 149 9.45 -15.28 -7.58
CA ARG A 149 10.39 -14.15 -7.66
C ARG A 149 9.97 -13.10 -8.70
N ILE A 150 9.42 -13.53 -9.84
CA ILE A 150 8.90 -12.61 -10.85
C ILE A 150 7.69 -11.84 -10.28
N ALA A 151 6.75 -12.51 -9.63
CA ALA A 151 5.58 -11.86 -9.03
C ALA A 151 5.97 -10.86 -7.93
N VAL A 152 6.91 -11.23 -7.05
CA VAL A 152 7.43 -10.34 -6.01
C VAL A 152 8.20 -9.17 -6.61
N GLY A 153 9.07 -9.40 -7.58
CA GLY A 153 9.81 -8.34 -8.26
C GLY A 153 8.89 -7.36 -9.01
N TRP A 154 7.81 -7.87 -9.60
CA TRP A 154 6.78 -7.04 -10.24
C TRP A 154 6.07 -6.14 -9.21
N LEU A 155 5.67 -6.71 -8.07
CA LEU A 155 5.07 -5.99 -6.97
C LEU A 155 5.98 -4.88 -6.42
N VAL A 156 7.27 -5.19 -6.23
CA VAL A 156 8.26 -4.19 -5.78
C VAL A 156 8.33 -3.00 -6.75
N VAL A 157 8.22 -3.23 -8.05
CA VAL A 157 8.18 -2.15 -9.05
C VAL A 157 6.86 -1.37 -8.94
N GLU A 158 5.73 -2.04 -8.71
CA GLU A 158 4.45 -1.37 -8.44
C GLU A 158 4.55 -0.48 -7.21
N ASP A 159 5.09 -1.00 -6.09
CA ASP A 159 5.26 -0.24 -4.85
C ASP A 159 6.15 0.99 -5.04
N LEU A 160 7.27 0.82 -5.76
CA LEU A 160 8.17 1.93 -6.09
C LEU A 160 7.50 2.98 -6.98
N ALA A 161 6.70 2.54 -7.96
CA ALA A 161 5.93 3.44 -8.81
C ALA A 161 4.88 4.21 -7.99
N MET A 162 4.28 3.58 -6.97
CA MET A 162 3.32 4.24 -6.07
C MET A 162 3.98 5.26 -5.14
N VAL A 163 5.15 4.92 -4.61
CA VAL A 163 5.96 5.89 -3.85
C VAL A 163 6.25 7.11 -4.71
N LEU A 164 6.64 6.91 -5.97
CA LEU A 164 6.84 8.01 -6.91
C LEU A 164 5.55 8.79 -7.20
N ALA A 165 4.43 8.08 -7.36
CA ALA A 165 3.12 8.70 -7.56
C ALA A 165 2.69 9.57 -6.38
N LEU A 166 2.88 9.11 -5.14
CA LEU A 166 2.60 9.89 -3.92
C LEU A 166 3.40 11.19 -3.85
N VAL A 167 4.62 11.17 -4.37
CA VAL A 167 5.48 12.36 -4.45
C VAL A 167 5.03 13.32 -5.55
N LEU A 168 4.63 12.80 -6.72
CA LEU A 168 4.29 13.59 -7.89
C LEU A 168 2.85 14.10 -7.87
N LEU A 169 1.93 13.40 -7.22
CA LEU A 169 0.51 13.73 -7.22
C LEU A 169 0.19 15.16 -6.74
N PRO A 170 0.81 15.69 -5.66
CA PRO A 170 0.60 17.08 -5.27
C PRO A 170 1.02 18.08 -6.35
N ALA A 171 2.10 17.80 -7.08
CA ALA A 171 2.55 18.65 -8.17
C ALA A 171 1.60 18.60 -9.37
N VAL A 172 1.07 17.40 -9.68
CA VAL A 172 0.05 17.22 -10.73
C VAL A 172 -1.25 17.94 -10.36
N ALA A 173 -1.65 17.91 -9.08
CA ALA A 173 -2.84 18.59 -8.59
C ALA A 173 -2.80 20.11 -8.87
N VAL A 174 -1.65 20.74 -8.62
CA VAL A 174 -1.46 22.19 -8.92
C VAL A 174 -1.64 22.50 -10.40
N VAL A 175 -1.14 21.60 -11.29
CA VAL A 175 -1.24 21.76 -12.75
C VAL A 175 -2.68 21.68 -13.23
N THR A 176 -3.46 20.83 -12.58
CA THR A 176 -4.82 20.46 -13.04
C THR A 176 -5.94 21.23 -12.34
N ALA A 177 -5.61 22.07 -11.35
CA ALA A 177 -6.59 22.86 -10.58
C ALA A 177 -7.35 23.94 -11.40
N GLY A 178 -7.04 24.12 -12.69
CA GLY A 178 -7.81 24.96 -13.61
C GLY A 178 -7.70 26.47 -13.36
N GLU A 179 -6.86 26.92 -12.45
CA GLU A 179 -6.47 28.32 -12.35
C GLU A 179 -5.58 28.67 -13.55
N ASP A 180 -5.65 29.90 -14.07
CA ASP A 180 -4.70 30.44 -15.06
C ASP A 180 -3.28 30.55 -14.47
N VAL A 181 -2.75 29.38 -14.09
CA VAL A 181 -1.38 29.28 -13.55
C VAL A 181 -0.43 29.26 -14.73
N PRO A 182 0.45 30.27 -14.86
CA PRO A 182 1.43 30.28 -15.95
C PRO A 182 2.24 28.98 -15.97
N ALA A 183 2.46 28.41 -17.17
CA ALA A 183 3.23 27.17 -17.34
C ALA A 183 4.60 27.23 -16.62
N THR A 184 5.20 28.43 -16.52
CA THR A 184 6.43 28.69 -15.76
C THR A 184 6.30 28.38 -14.28
N ARG A 185 5.14 28.68 -13.67
CA ARG A 185 4.89 28.41 -12.23
C ARG A 185 4.72 26.90 -11.98
N ILE A 186 4.10 26.20 -12.92
CA ILE A 186 3.94 24.76 -12.91
C ILE A 186 5.31 24.06 -12.98
N VAL A 187 6.11 24.42 -13.99
CA VAL A 187 7.47 23.89 -14.16
C VAL A 187 8.33 24.20 -12.95
N PHE A 188 8.23 25.38 -12.38
CA PHE A 188 8.98 25.77 -11.19
C PHE A 188 8.57 24.96 -9.95
N SER A 189 7.26 24.73 -9.73
CA SER A 189 6.76 23.89 -8.63
C SER A 189 7.23 22.43 -8.77
N LEU A 190 7.18 21.87 -9.99
CA LEU A 190 7.69 20.53 -10.27
C LEU A 190 9.20 20.43 -10.02
N LEU A 191 9.97 21.43 -10.46
CA LEU A 191 11.42 21.46 -10.25
C LEU A 191 11.76 21.55 -8.75
N ILE A 192 11.03 22.37 -7.99
CA ILE A 192 11.22 22.46 -6.53
C ILE A 192 10.90 21.12 -5.87
N THR A 193 9.79 20.48 -6.23
CA THR A 193 9.41 19.18 -5.68
C THR A 193 10.46 18.11 -6.00
N LEU A 194 10.87 18.03 -7.26
CA LEU A 194 11.93 17.11 -7.67
C LEU A 194 13.27 17.42 -6.97
N ALA A 195 13.63 18.68 -6.82
CA ALA A 195 14.84 19.09 -6.09
C ALA A 195 14.78 18.65 -4.63
N LYS A 196 13.66 18.91 -3.92
CA LYS A 196 13.47 18.50 -2.52
C LYS A 196 13.59 16.98 -2.37
N VAL A 197 12.94 16.21 -3.24
CA VAL A 197 13.02 14.76 -3.23
C VAL A 197 14.43 14.28 -3.54
N SER A 198 15.09 14.85 -4.54
CA SER A 198 16.47 14.50 -4.91
C SER A 198 17.44 14.79 -3.77
N ILE A 199 17.29 15.93 -3.09
CA ILE A 199 18.10 16.31 -1.91
C ILE A 199 17.85 15.30 -0.77
N PHE A 200 16.59 14.98 -0.49
CA PHE A 200 16.23 13.98 0.51
C PHE A 200 16.89 12.62 0.21
N VAL A 201 16.74 12.12 -1.03
CA VAL A 201 17.35 10.85 -1.47
C VAL A 201 18.88 10.91 -1.34
N ALA A 202 19.50 12.01 -1.78
CA ALA A 202 20.95 12.19 -1.65
C ALA A 202 21.39 12.18 -0.17
N VAL A 203 20.68 12.89 0.72
CA VAL A 203 20.94 12.87 2.16
C VAL A 203 20.82 11.44 2.72
N MET A 204 19.77 10.69 2.35
CA MET A 204 19.60 9.32 2.82
C MET A 204 20.71 8.39 2.31
N LEU A 205 21.11 8.52 1.05
CA LEU A 205 22.14 7.66 0.44
C LEU A 205 23.57 8.03 0.88
N ILE A 206 23.84 9.28 1.26
CA ILE A 206 25.17 9.74 1.67
C ILE A 206 25.31 9.74 3.20
N VAL A 207 24.38 10.40 3.90
CA VAL A 207 24.41 10.55 5.35
C VAL A 207 23.72 9.38 6.03
N GLY A 208 22.51 9.03 5.59
CA GLY A 208 21.72 7.94 6.16
C GLY A 208 22.47 6.61 6.13
N ARG A 209 23.11 6.25 5.01
CA ARG A 209 23.90 5.00 4.87
C ARG A 209 25.11 4.92 5.83
N ARG A 210 25.54 6.01 6.41
CA ARG A 210 26.63 6.05 7.41
C ARG A 210 26.07 6.14 8.83
N VAL A 211 25.13 7.04 9.05
CA VAL A 211 24.61 7.35 10.40
C VAL A 211 23.72 6.23 10.92
N ILE A 212 22.81 5.69 10.09
CA ILE A 212 21.86 4.67 10.52
C ILE A 212 22.58 3.37 10.94
N PRO A 213 23.46 2.77 10.11
CA PRO A 213 24.20 1.58 10.54
C PRO A 213 25.13 1.87 11.73
N TRP A 214 25.81 3.02 11.77
CA TRP A 214 26.65 3.40 12.90
C TRP A 214 25.85 3.44 14.22
N LEU A 215 24.66 4.08 14.20
CA LEU A 215 23.77 4.15 15.36
C LEU A 215 23.32 2.76 15.80
N MET A 216 22.95 1.90 14.86
CA MET A 216 22.53 0.54 15.13
C MET A 216 23.66 -0.31 15.72
N HIS A 217 24.89 -0.21 15.16
CA HIS A 217 26.05 -0.88 15.71
C HIS A 217 26.39 -0.39 17.14
N HIS A 218 26.35 0.93 17.35
CA HIS A 218 26.59 1.49 18.67
C HIS A 218 25.58 0.96 19.69
N THR A 219 24.31 0.92 19.33
CA THR A 219 23.24 0.41 20.19
C THR A 219 23.37 -1.09 20.44
N ALA A 220 23.73 -1.89 19.43
CA ALA A 220 23.96 -3.32 19.57
C ALA A 220 25.11 -3.62 20.55
N HIS A 221 26.18 -2.84 20.55
CA HIS A 221 27.31 -2.98 21.47
C HIS A 221 26.97 -2.71 22.95
N THR A 222 25.85 -2.02 23.23
CA THR A 222 25.38 -1.87 24.63
C THR A 222 24.88 -3.17 25.24
N GLY A 223 24.60 -4.19 24.44
CA GLY A 223 23.98 -5.44 24.88
C GLY A 223 22.51 -5.31 25.31
N SER A 224 21.92 -4.11 25.24
CA SER A 224 20.53 -3.86 25.61
C SER A 224 19.59 -4.08 24.41
N ARG A 225 18.83 -5.15 24.46
CA ARG A 225 17.79 -5.44 23.46
C ARG A 225 16.71 -4.35 23.40
N GLU A 226 16.39 -3.75 24.54
CA GLU A 226 15.43 -2.65 24.62
C GLU A 226 15.90 -1.42 23.86
N LEU A 227 17.15 -1.00 24.09
CA LEU A 227 17.75 0.14 23.37
C LEU A 227 17.86 -0.13 21.86
N PHE A 228 18.20 -1.37 21.49
CA PHE A 228 18.25 -1.73 20.08
C PHE A 228 16.88 -1.60 19.39
N ARG A 229 15.83 -2.14 20.02
CA ARG A 229 14.44 -2.01 19.53
C ARG A 229 14.00 -0.55 19.45
N LEU A 230 14.29 0.23 20.49
CA LEU A 230 13.97 1.66 20.52
C LEU A 230 14.68 2.40 19.39
N ALA A 231 15.95 2.08 19.10
CA ALA A 231 16.69 2.68 17.98
C ALA A 231 16.03 2.36 16.63
N VAL A 232 15.56 1.13 16.42
CA VAL A 232 14.83 0.75 15.19
C VAL A 232 13.59 1.63 15.01
N TYR A 233 12.78 1.79 16.05
CA TYR A 233 11.57 2.62 15.98
C TYR A 233 11.88 4.10 15.85
N ALA A 234 12.89 4.59 16.55
CA ALA A 234 13.33 5.98 16.46
C ALA A 234 13.84 6.31 15.05
N ILE A 235 14.55 5.40 14.39
CA ILE A 235 14.99 5.55 13.01
C ILE A 235 13.77 5.58 12.08
N ALA A 236 12.86 4.60 12.20
CA ALA A 236 11.70 4.49 11.34
C ALA A 236 10.82 5.77 11.39
N LEU A 237 10.40 6.14 12.59
CA LEU A 237 9.50 7.28 12.80
C LEU A 237 10.22 8.63 12.70
N GLY A 238 11.45 8.73 13.23
CA GLY A 238 12.24 9.95 13.23
C GLY A 238 12.65 10.38 11.82
N VAL A 239 13.11 9.45 10.98
CA VAL A 239 13.44 9.73 9.58
C VAL A 239 12.18 10.09 8.79
N ALA A 240 11.06 9.37 9.00
CA ALA A 240 9.80 9.66 8.34
C ALA A 240 9.32 11.09 8.67
N TYR A 241 9.30 11.43 9.96
CA TYR A 241 8.90 12.76 10.42
C TYR A 241 9.86 13.86 9.93
N GLY A 242 11.17 13.63 10.03
CA GLY A 242 12.19 14.55 9.54
C GLY A 242 12.09 14.79 8.04
N ALA A 243 11.85 13.72 7.25
CA ALA A 243 11.66 13.81 5.81
C ALA A 243 10.47 14.72 5.45
N ALA A 244 9.35 14.54 6.14
CA ALA A 244 8.16 15.35 5.90
C ALA A 244 8.37 16.81 6.30
N LYS A 245 8.96 17.07 7.45
CA LYS A 245 9.14 18.44 7.96
C LYS A 245 10.24 19.24 7.26
N LEU A 246 11.36 18.60 6.91
CA LEU A 246 12.52 19.28 6.32
C LEU A 246 12.45 19.36 4.80
N PHE A 247 11.93 18.32 4.16
CA PHE A 247 11.91 18.23 2.69
C PHE A 247 10.50 18.29 2.08
N GLY A 248 9.44 18.22 2.91
CA GLY A 248 8.05 18.24 2.44
C GLY A 248 7.68 16.99 1.64
N VAL A 249 8.35 15.87 1.88
CA VAL A 249 8.01 14.56 1.30
C VAL A 249 7.03 13.81 2.21
N SER A 250 6.37 12.76 1.72
CA SER A 250 5.43 12.00 2.54
C SER A 250 6.15 11.23 3.66
N PHE A 251 5.46 11.01 4.78
CA PHE A 251 5.93 10.13 5.86
C PHE A 251 6.27 8.73 5.34
N ALA A 252 5.44 8.21 4.43
CA ALA A 252 5.62 6.90 3.81
C ALA A 252 6.96 6.79 3.08
N LEU A 253 7.32 7.80 2.28
CA LEU A 253 8.60 7.85 1.57
C LEU A 253 9.79 7.89 2.53
N GLY A 254 9.70 8.75 3.57
CA GLY A 254 10.75 8.85 4.60
C GLY A 254 11.01 7.52 5.29
N ALA A 255 9.94 6.85 5.73
CA ALA A 255 10.01 5.55 6.37
C ALA A 255 10.55 4.45 5.44
N PHE A 256 10.13 4.42 4.17
CA PHE A 256 10.64 3.49 3.17
C PHE A 256 12.16 3.61 2.98
N PHE A 257 12.67 4.84 2.81
CA PHE A 257 14.12 5.04 2.68
C PHE A 257 14.90 4.70 3.95
N ALA A 258 14.32 4.98 5.13
CA ALA A 258 14.93 4.55 6.40
C ALA A 258 15.07 3.03 6.46
N GLY A 259 14.01 2.31 6.10
CA GLY A 259 14.00 0.86 6.01
C GLY A 259 14.99 0.33 4.98
N MET A 260 15.02 0.90 3.77
CA MET A 260 15.92 0.50 2.70
C MET A 260 17.42 0.67 3.10
N VAL A 261 17.75 1.79 3.72
CA VAL A 261 19.13 2.04 4.20
C VAL A 261 19.52 1.05 5.30
N LEU A 262 18.62 0.78 6.23
CA LEU A 262 18.85 -0.20 7.30
C LEU A 262 18.86 -1.63 6.76
N GLY A 263 18.06 -1.93 5.76
CA GLY A 263 18.00 -3.22 5.06
C GLY A 263 19.31 -3.63 4.37
N GLU A 264 20.14 -2.65 3.98
CA GLU A 264 21.46 -2.90 3.43
C GLU A 264 22.55 -3.13 4.51
N SER A 265 22.23 -2.99 5.79
CA SER A 265 23.18 -3.18 6.90
C SER A 265 23.25 -4.64 7.36
N ASP A 266 24.37 -5.01 8.02
CA ASP A 266 24.56 -6.35 8.60
C ASP A 266 23.55 -6.67 9.72
N LEU A 267 22.93 -5.66 10.31
CA LEU A 267 21.92 -5.77 11.36
C LEU A 267 20.48 -5.77 10.82
N SER A 268 20.31 -5.81 9.51
CA SER A 268 18.98 -5.71 8.84
C SER A 268 18.00 -6.79 9.32
N GLN A 269 18.45 -8.04 9.43
CA GLN A 269 17.58 -9.14 9.88
C GLN A 269 17.10 -8.93 11.33
N GLN A 270 18.02 -8.58 12.24
CA GLN A 270 17.68 -8.32 13.64
C GLN A 270 16.76 -7.10 13.76
N ALA A 271 17.00 -6.04 12.99
CA ALA A 271 16.14 -4.87 12.96
C ALA A 271 14.74 -5.20 12.43
N ALA A 272 14.63 -6.06 11.40
CA ALA A 272 13.37 -6.53 10.88
C ALA A 272 12.56 -7.31 11.94
N GLU A 273 13.22 -8.25 12.63
CA GLU A 273 12.57 -9.02 13.69
C GLU A 273 12.03 -8.13 14.84
N GLU A 274 12.80 -7.11 15.23
CA GLU A 274 12.38 -6.18 16.28
C GLU A 274 11.33 -5.16 15.79
N ALA A 275 11.26 -4.87 14.48
CA ALA A 275 10.25 -3.98 13.92
C ALA A 275 8.87 -4.63 13.79
N ILE A 276 8.79 -5.94 13.54
CA ILE A 276 7.57 -6.69 13.23
C ILE A 276 6.46 -6.48 14.27
N PRO A 277 6.68 -6.61 15.59
CA PRO A 277 5.57 -6.56 16.56
C PRO A 277 4.84 -5.21 16.55
N LEU A 278 5.58 -4.10 16.50
CA LEU A 278 4.97 -2.77 16.48
C LEU A 278 4.33 -2.47 15.12
N ARG A 279 5.02 -2.84 14.03
CA ARG A 279 4.49 -2.72 12.68
C ARG A 279 3.15 -3.44 12.56
N ASP A 280 3.06 -4.68 13.01
CA ASP A 280 1.85 -5.49 12.88
C ASP A 280 0.69 -4.92 13.70
N ALA A 281 0.94 -4.44 14.92
CA ALA A 281 -0.07 -3.80 15.75
C ALA A 281 -0.63 -2.52 15.11
N PHE A 282 0.24 -1.64 14.61
CA PHE A 282 -0.17 -0.41 13.97
C PHE A 282 -0.73 -0.62 12.55
N ALA A 283 -0.29 -1.67 11.84
CA ALA A 283 -0.90 -2.08 10.59
C ALA A 283 -2.36 -2.49 10.79
N VAL A 284 -2.67 -3.23 11.85
CA VAL A 284 -4.07 -3.55 12.21
C VAL A 284 -4.87 -2.27 12.43
N LEU A 285 -4.35 -1.31 13.21
CA LEU A 285 -5.01 -0.03 13.46
C LEU A 285 -5.19 0.80 12.18
N PHE A 286 -4.21 0.76 11.26
CA PHE A 286 -4.36 1.35 9.93
C PHE A 286 -5.55 0.76 9.17
N PHE A 287 -5.66 -0.57 9.07
CA PHE A 287 -6.77 -1.20 8.36
C PHE A 287 -8.12 -0.96 9.05
N VAL A 288 -8.16 -0.91 10.40
CA VAL A 288 -9.36 -0.52 11.14
C VAL A 288 -9.74 0.93 10.80
N SER A 289 -8.80 1.87 10.83
CA SER A 289 -9.06 3.26 10.46
C SER A 289 -9.57 3.41 9.04
N VAL A 290 -8.96 2.70 8.10
CA VAL A 290 -9.42 2.64 6.69
C VAL A 290 -10.84 2.09 6.61
N GLY A 291 -11.14 1.02 7.33
CA GLY A 291 -12.49 0.44 7.39
C GLY A 291 -13.55 1.39 7.94
N MET A 292 -13.20 2.23 8.92
CA MET A 292 -14.11 3.24 9.47
C MET A 292 -14.61 4.25 8.44
N LEU A 293 -13.84 4.47 7.39
CA LEU A 293 -14.19 5.42 6.32
C LEU A 293 -15.17 4.84 5.29
N LEU A 294 -15.40 3.53 5.30
CA LEU A 294 -16.31 2.88 4.36
C LEU A 294 -17.77 3.16 4.71
N ASN A 295 -18.50 3.75 3.78
CA ASN A 295 -19.95 3.80 3.82
C ASN A 295 -20.55 2.53 3.20
N PRO A 296 -21.18 1.63 3.98
CA PRO A 296 -21.74 0.39 3.44
C PRO A 296 -22.85 0.59 2.41
N ALA A 297 -23.51 1.76 2.38
CA ALA A 297 -24.54 2.07 1.40
C ALA A 297 -24.04 1.97 -0.06
N VAL A 298 -22.73 2.12 -0.28
CA VAL A 298 -22.13 2.02 -1.63
C VAL A 298 -22.42 0.67 -2.32
N PHE A 299 -22.62 -0.40 -1.55
CA PHE A 299 -22.98 -1.72 -2.11
C PHE A 299 -24.37 -1.73 -2.76
N ILE A 300 -25.26 -0.85 -2.29
CA ILE A 300 -26.66 -0.74 -2.78
C ILE A 300 -26.77 0.39 -3.77
N GLU A 301 -26.11 1.53 -3.53
CA GLU A 301 -26.24 2.75 -4.33
C GLU A 301 -25.50 2.68 -5.67
N ALA A 302 -24.38 1.98 -5.74
CA ALA A 302 -23.53 1.92 -6.94
C ALA A 302 -23.13 0.50 -7.36
N PRO A 303 -24.07 -0.47 -7.49
CA PRO A 303 -23.73 -1.88 -7.76
C PRO A 303 -23.03 -2.07 -9.10
N PHE A 304 -23.40 -1.30 -10.13
CA PHE A 304 -22.77 -1.39 -11.45
C PHE A 304 -21.32 -0.88 -11.41
N ALA A 305 -21.06 0.27 -10.81
CA ALA A 305 -19.71 0.80 -10.65
C ALA A 305 -18.83 -0.16 -9.83
N MET A 306 -19.43 -0.81 -8.81
CA MET A 306 -18.79 -1.81 -7.99
C MET A 306 -18.37 -3.02 -8.83
N LEU A 307 -19.30 -3.63 -9.56
CA LEU A 307 -19.04 -4.80 -10.39
C LEU A 307 -18.02 -4.51 -11.50
N ALA A 308 -18.16 -3.37 -12.19
CA ALA A 308 -17.25 -2.96 -13.25
C ALA A 308 -15.81 -2.83 -12.74
N THR A 309 -15.64 -2.29 -11.56
CA THR A 309 -14.29 -2.12 -11.01
C THR A 309 -13.71 -3.41 -10.47
N VAL A 310 -14.51 -4.25 -9.81
CA VAL A 310 -14.06 -5.59 -9.42
C VAL A 310 -13.63 -6.38 -10.67
N ALA A 311 -14.37 -6.25 -11.78
CA ALA A 311 -13.98 -6.83 -13.06
C ALA A 311 -12.65 -6.27 -13.59
N ILE A 312 -12.41 -4.96 -13.48
CA ILE A 312 -11.11 -4.37 -13.85
C ILE A 312 -9.98 -4.98 -13.00
N ILE A 313 -10.18 -5.11 -11.68
CA ILE A 313 -9.14 -5.63 -10.78
C ILE A 313 -8.88 -7.11 -11.04
N ILE A 314 -9.93 -7.94 -11.07
CA ILE A 314 -9.79 -9.39 -11.14
C ILE A 314 -9.53 -9.86 -12.57
N VAL A 315 -10.22 -9.32 -13.56
CA VAL A 315 -10.10 -9.77 -14.96
C VAL A 315 -9.14 -8.88 -15.75
N GLY A 316 -9.33 -7.57 -15.71
CA GLY A 316 -8.56 -6.62 -16.51
C GLY A 316 -7.07 -6.64 -16.19
N LYS A 317 -6.71 -6.46 -14.91
CA LYS A 317 -5.31 -6.53 -14.44
C LYS A 317 -4.69 -7.89 -14.71
N SER A 318 -5.42 -8.96 -14.39
CA SER A 318 -4.94 -10.32 -14.59
C SER A 318 -4.71 -10.64 -16.06
N ALA A 319 -5.62 -10.22 -16.95
CA ALA A 319 -5.44 -10.40 -18.39
C ALA A 319 -4.24 -9.60 -18.90
N ALA A 320 -4.07 -8.36 -18.47
CA ALA A 320 -2.91 -7.55 -18.83
C ALA A 320 -1.60 -8.21 -18.39
N ALA A 321 -1.50 -8.61 -17.11
CA ALA A 321 -0.33 -9.29 -16.58
C ALA A 321 -0.04 -10.61 -17.33
N TYR A 322 -1.08 -11.43 -17.56
CA TYR A 322 -0.95 -12.67 -18.32
C TYR A 322 -0.40 -12.44 -19.74
N LEU A 323 -0.98 -11.51 -20.47
CA LEU A 323 -0.56 -11.20 -21.84
C LEU A 323 0.86 -10.67 -21.90
N ILE A 324 1.25 -9.80 -20.97
CA ILE A 324 2.60 -9.26 -20.88
C ILE A 324 3.60 -10.38 -20.60
N VAL A 325 3.37 -11.23 -19.59
CA VAL A 325 4.28 -12.34 -19.26
C VAL A 325 4.42 -13.31 -20.44
N ARG A 326 3.33 -13.58 -21.16
CA ARG A 326 3.34 -14.41 -22.37
C ARG A 326 4.08 -13.75 -23.54
N ALA A 327 3.96 -12.43 -23.70
CA ALA A 327 4.71 -11.68 -24.72
C ALA A 327 6.23 -11.75 -24.47
N PHE A 328 6.67 -11.81 -23.22
CA PHE A 328 8.06 -12.05 -22.83
C PHE A 328 8.47 -13.55 -22.94
N ARG A 329 7.60 -14.41 -23.52
CA ARG A 329 7.85 -15.84 -23.79
C ARG A 329 8.05 -16.69 -22.52
N TYR A 330 7.59 -16.24 -21.35
CA TYR A 330 7.61 -17.08 -20.16
C TYR A 330 6.52 -18.18 -20.23
N PRO A 331 6.71 -19.29 -19.48
CA PRO A 331 5.75 -20.39 -19.42
C PRO A 331 4.36 -19.92 -18.98
N ARG A 332 3.33 -20.66 -19.38
CA ARG A 332 1.94 -20.39 -19.00
C ARG A 332 1.76 -20.40 -17.48
N SER A 333 2.41 -21.32 -16.77
CA SER A 333 2.38 -21.40 -15.32
C SER A 333 2.86 -20.12 -14.65
N THR A 334 3.96 -19.51 -15.15
CA THR A 334 4.44 -18.22 -14.66
C THR A 334 3.42 -17.11 -14.93
N ALA A 335 2.84 -17.06 -16.14
CA ALA A 335 1.84 -16.06 -16.50
C ALA A 335 0.59 -16.15 -15.61
N LEU A 336 0.10 -17.37 -15.34
CA LEU A 336 -1.05 -17.60 -14.46
C LEU A 336 -0.73 -17.22 -13.00
N THR A 337 0.44 -17.60 -12.50
CA THR A 337 0.85 -17.23 -11.13
C THR A 337 0.94 -15.72 -10.96
N VAL A 338 1.63 -15.00 -11.85
CA VAL A 338 1.72 -13.54 -11.78
C VAL A 338 0.34 -12.88 -11.89
N SER A 339 -0.50 -13.33 -12.84
CA SER A 339 -1.87 -12.83 -13.00
C SER A 339 -2.71 -12.97 -11.74
N ALA A 340 -2.72 -14.16 -11.13
CA ALA A 340 -3.48 -14.44 -9.92
C ALA A 340 -2.97 -13.62 -8.72
N SER A 341 -1.64 -13.47 -8.63
CA SER A 341 -1.00 -12.69 -7.56
C SER A 341 -1.41 -11.23 -7.59
N LEU A 342 -1.61 -10.65 -8.77
CA LEU A 342 -1.98 -9.25 -8.97
C LEU A 342 -3.49 -8.99 -9.01
N ALA A 343 -4.34 -10.02 -8.94
CA ALA A 343 -5.81 -9.93 -9.05
C ALA A 343 -6.50 -9.35 -7.80
N GLN A 344 -5.90 -8.38 -7.16
CA GLN A 344 -6.40 -7.71 -5.96
C GLN A 344 -5.74 -6.34 -5.85
N ILE A 345 -6.23 -5.45 -4.94
CA ILE A 345 -5.62 -4.14 -4.65
C ILE A 345 -5.12 -4.08 -3.23
N GLY A 346 -4.14 -3.21 -2.99
CA GLY A 346 -3.38 -3.15 -1.76
C GLY A 346 -3.53 -1.85 -0.98
N GLU A 347 -2.75 -1.74 0.07
CA GLU A 347 -2.68 -0.63 1.01
C GLU A 347 -2.33 0.71 0.36
N PHE A 348 -1.48 0.72 -0.67
CA PHE A 348 -1.15 1.93 -1.41
C PHE A 348 -2.36 2.56 -2.10
N SER A 349 -3.35 1.75 -2.48
CA SER A 349 -4.60 2.25 -3.06
C SER A 349 -5.35 3.16 -2.08
N PHE A 350 -5.34 2.82 -0.79
CA PHE A 350 -5.99 3.62 0.25
C PHE A 350 -5.26 4.93 0.50
N ILE A 351 -3.93 4.87 0.52
CA ILE A 351 -3.08 6.06 0.69
C ILE A 351 -3.25 7.01 -0.49
N LEU A 352 -3.22 6.47 -1.72
CA LEU A 352 -3.35 7.25 -2.95
C LEU A 352 -4.73 7.91 -3.08
N ILE A 353 -5.81 7.16 -2.81
CA ILE A 353 -7.16 7.74 -2.91
C ILE A 353 -7.38 8.79 -1.83
N GLY A 354 -6.86 8.60 -0.61
CA GLY A 354 -6.88 9.58 0.45
C GLY A 354 -6.18 10.87 0.03
N LEU A 355 -4.95 10.79 -0.44
CA LEU A 355 -4.20 11.93 -0.95
C LEU A 355 -4.92 12.62 -2.12
N GLY A 356 -5.50 11.85 -3.06
CA GLY A 356 -6.26 12.41 -4.18
C GLY A 356 -7.48 13.20 -3.75
N ILE A 357 -8.16 12.78 -2.67
CA ILE A 357 -9.29 13.50 -2.08
C ILE A 357 -8.81 14.77 -1.37
N ASP A 358 -7.74 14.68 -0.58
CA ASP A 358 -7.16 15.82 0.13
C ASP A 358 -6.69 16.91 -0.84
N LEU A 359 -6.16 16.51 -2.00
CA LEU A 359 -5.78 17.38 -3.11
C LEU A 359 -6.99 17.83 -3.97
N LYS A 360 -8.23 17.45 -3.63
CA LYS A 360 -9.45 17.77 -4.39
C LYS A 360 -9.45 17.29 -5.84
N MET A 361 -8.62 16.31 -6.17
CA MET A 361 -8.57 15.70 -7.51
C MET A 361 -9.67 14.66 -7.72
N VAL A 362 -10.17 14.06 -6.64
CA VAL A 362 -11.11 12.93 -6.66
C VAL A 362 -12.28 13.23 -5.74
N PRO A 363 -13.52 12.91 -6.13
CA PRO A 363 -14.68 13.04 -5.26
C PRO A 363 -14.61 12.05 -4.09
N LYS A 364 -15.25 12.40 -2.96
CA LYS A 364 -15.21 11.58 -1.74
C LYS A 364 -15.84 10.19 -1.94
N GLU A 365 -16.81 10.09 -2.80
CA GLU A 365 -17.51 8.85 -3.17
C GLU A 365 -16.57 7.80 -3.79
N ALA A 366 -15.50 8.24 -4.43
CA ALA A 366 -14.48 7.34 -4.98
C ALA A 366 -13.79 6.51 -3.90
N ARG A 367 -13.64 7.04 -2.67
CA ARG A 367 -13.04 6.31 -1.55
C ARG A 367 -13.85 5.07 -1.21
N ASP A 368 -15.16 5.23 -1.03
CA ASP A 368 -16.04 4.12 -0.64
C ASP A 368 -16.01 3.02 -1.70
N LEU A 369 -16.00 3.42 -2.97
CA LEU A 369 -15.84 2.48 -4.06
C LEU A 369 -14.49 1.75 -4.03
N VAL A 370 -13.37 2.42 -3.75
CA VAL A 370 -12.04 1.79 -3.66
C VAL A 370 -11.96 0.83 -2.46
N LEU A 371 -12.49 1.23 -1.30
CA LEU A 371 -12.47 0.43 -0.08
C LEU A 371 -13.29 -0.86 -0.22
N ALA A 372 -14.54 -0.73 -0.70
CA ALA A 372 -15.41 -1.88 -0.89
C ALA A 372 -14.83 -2.90 -1.88
N ARG A 373 -14.20 -2.42 -2.95
CA ARG A 373 -13.56 -3.27 -3.97
C ARG A 373 -12.32 -3.96 -3.45
N ALA A 374 -11.54 -3.31 -2.61
CA ALA A 374 -10.38 -3.92 -1.97
C ALA A 374 -10.83 -5.14 -1.16
N ILE A 375 -11.85 -4.97 -0.30
CA ILE A 375 -12.41 -6.06 0.49
C ILE A 375 -12.83 -7.22 -0.43
N ILE A 376 -13.62 -6.93 -1.47
CA ILE A 376 -14.10 -7.96 -2.41
C ILE A 376 -12.93 -8.63 -3.14
N SER A 377 -11.99 -7.86 -3.69
CA SER A 377 -10.88 -8.42 -4.46
C SER A 377 -9.93 -9.28 -3.61
N ILE A 378 -9.70 -8.89 -2.36
CA ILE A 378 -8.91 -9.69 -1.41
C ILE A 378 -9.65 -10.98 -1.05
N MET A 379 -10.96 -10.91 -0.80
CA MET A 379 -11.78 -12.10 -0.51
C MET A 379 -11.83 -13.08 -1.69
N LEU A 380 -11.87 -12.57 -2.92
CA LEU A 380 -11.94 -13.39 -4.12
C LEU A 380 -10.58 -13.92 -4.59
N ASN A 381 -9.46 -13.37 -4.12
CA ASN A 381 -8.12 -13.75 -4.58
C ASN A 381 -7.81 -15.25 -4.42
N PRO A 382 -8.14 -15.94 -3.30
CA PRO A 382 -7.96 -17.38 -3.19
C PRO A 382 -8.74 -18.18 -4.25
N LEU A 383 -9.95 -17.72 -4.61
CA LEU A 383 -10.77 -18.35 -5.66
C LEU A 383 -10.16 -18.15 -7.05
N VAL A 384 -9.59 -16.96 -7.32
CA VAL A 384 -8.86 -16.70 -8.57
C VAL A 384 -7.70 -17.68 -8.73
N PHE A 385 -6.90 -17.88 -7.69
CA PHE A 385 -5.83 -18.88 -7.71
C PHE A 385 -6.38 -20.29 -7.95
N ALA A 386 -7.43 -20.71 -7.26
CA ALA A 386 -8.02 -22.03 -7.41
C ALA A 386 -8.52 -22.31 -8.84
N VAL A 387 -9.16 -21.31 -9.46
CA VAL A 387 -9.63 -21.42 -10.87
C VAL A 387 -8.45 -21.54 -11.83
N LEU A 388 -7.40 -20.73 -11.65
CA LEU A 388 -6.25 -20.74 -12.54
C LEU A 388 -5.39 -21.99 -12.37
N GLU A 389 -5.25 -22.53 -11.17
CA GLU A 389 -4.59 -23.81 -10.90
C GLU A 389 -5.33 -25.00 -11.51
N LYS A 390 -6.68 -24.97 -11.48
CA LYS A 390 -7.50 -25.98 -12.19
C LYS A 390 -7.24 -25.90 -13.69
N TRP A 391 -7.21 -24.71 -14.25
CA TRP A 391 -6.91 -24.47 -15.66
C TRP A 391 -5.49 -24.91 -16.08
N GLU A 392 -4.54 -24.92 -15.14
CA GLU A 392 -3.18 -25.43 -15.38
C GLU A 392 -3.15 -26.96 -15.38
N ARG A 393 -3.99 -27.63 -14.57
CA ARG A 393 -4.07 -29.10 -14.47
C ARG A 393 -4.83 -29.77 -15.61
N ASP A 394 -5.84 -29.08 -16.14
CA ASP A 394 -6.74 -29.64 -17.16
C ASP A 394 -6.13 -29.56 -18.59
N LYS A 395 -4.87 -29.16 -18.73
CA LYS A 395 -4.14 -29.09 -20.02
C LYS A 395 -2.72 -29.63 -19.92
#